data_b29199cf77b117a110c792dc38da47e8
#
_entry.id   b29199cf77b117a110c792dc38da47e8
#
_cell.length_a   1.000
_cell.length_b   1.000
_cell.length_c   1.000
_cell.angle_alpha   90.00
_cell.angle_beta   90.00
_cell.angle_gamma   90.00
#
_symmetry.space_group_name_H-M   'P 1'
#
loop_
_entity.id
_entity.type
_entity.pdbx_description
1 polymer ?
#
loop_
_entity_poly.entity_id
_entity_poly.type
_entity_poly.pdbx_seq_one_letter_code
_entity_poly.pdbx_strand_id
1 'polypeptide(L)' 'MLVLFDLPTGSKAERKSYALFRKFLIKDGYTMEQYSVYSRVLLSRESAETHMLRIKANLPAAGAVTVLVLTE' A
#
# COMPACT_ATOMS: atom_id res chain seq x y z
N MET A 1 5.21 8.74 2.93
CA MET A 1 4.34 8.23 1.84
C MET A 1 3.01 7.80 2.40
N LEU A 2 1.94 8.15 1.73
CA LEU A 2 0.60 7.66 2.02
C LEU A 2 0.16 6.71 0.91
N VAL A 3 -0.43 5.60 1.30
CA VAL A 3 -1.01 4.62 0.38
C VAL A 3 -2.49 4.50 0.72
N LEU A 4 -3.34 4.87 -0.22
CA LEU A 4 -4.79 4.78 -0.09
C LEU A 4 -5.29 3.78 -1.12
N PHE A 5 -6.19 2.90 -0.72
CA PHE A 5 -6.67 1.92 -1.67
C PHE A 5 -8.14 1.63 -1.50
N ASP A 6 -8.76 1.34 -2.64
CA ASP A 6 -10.16 0.93 -2.72
C ASP A 6 -10.16 -0.40 -3.48
N LEU A 7 -10.27 -1.48 -2.74
CA LEU A 7 -10.19 -2.83 -3.29
C LEU A 7 -11.51 -3.54 -3.08
N PRO A 8 -11.96 -4.32 -4.08
CA PRO A 8 -13.20 -5.07 -3.94
C PRO A 8 -13.02 -6.20 -2.90
N THR A 9 -14.08 -6.46 -2.14
CA THR A 9 -14.09 -7.50 -1.11
C THR A 9 -15.34 -8.38 -1.20
N GLY A 10 -16.01 -8.40 -2.36
CA GLY A 10 -17.25 -9.12 -2.55
C GLY A 10 -17.10 -10.63 -2.70
N SER A 11 -15.97 -11.10 -3.18
CA SER A 11 -15.69 -12.52 -3.34
C SER A 11 -14.58 -12.97 -2.39
N LYS A 12 -14.46 -14.30 -2.22
CA LYS A 12 -13.40 -14.87 -1.41
C LYS A 12 -12.03 -14.57 -1.98
N ALA A 13 -11.88 -14.62 -3.30
CA ALA A 13 -10.62 -14.30 -3.98
C ALA A 13 -10.26 -12.83 -3.78
N GLU A 14 -11.22 -11.94 -3.86
CA GLU A 14 -11.01 -10.51 -3.64
C GLU A 14 -10.58 -10.22 -2.21
N ARG A 15 -11.22 -10.85 -1.22
CA ARG A 15 -10.84 -10.70 0.18
C ARG A 15 -9.42 -11.21 0.44
N LYS A 16 -9.03 -12.30 -0.22
CA LYS A 16 -7.67 -12.83 -0.12
C LYS A 16 -6.66 -11.86 -0.71
N SER A 17 -6.97 -11.29 -1.86
CA SER A 17 -6.11 -10.29 -2.52
C SER A 17 -5.94 -9.05 -1.64
N TYR A 18 -7.01 -8.57 -1.02
CA TYR A 18 -6.97 -7.47 -0.06
C TYR A 18 -6.03 -7.79 1.11
N ALA A 19 -6.18 -8.97 1.70
CA ALA A 19 -5.39 -9.39 2.85
C ALA A 19 -3.90 -9.50 2.50
N LEU A 20 -3.57 -9.99 1.31
CA LEU A 20 -2.19 -10.10 0.85
C LEU A 20 -1.55 -8.72 0.66
N PHE A 21 -2.28 -7.78 0.08
CA PHE A 21 -1.77 -6.43 -0.12
C PHE A 21 -1.55 -5.73 1.23
N ARG A 22 -2.48 -5.87 2.16
CA ARG A 22 -2.36 -5.34 3.51
C ARG A 22 -1.13 -5.91 4.22
N LYS A 23 -0.93 -7.22 4.14
CA LYS A 23 0.24 -7.88 4.75
C LYS A 23 1.55 -7.36 4.14
N PHE A 24 1.57 -7.18 2.83
CA PHE A 24 2.73 -6.61 2.16
C PHE A 24 3.06 -5.22 2.72
N LEU A 25 2.06 -4.34 2.84
CA LEU A 25 2.29 -3.00 3.36
C LEU A 25 2.85 -3.01 4.78
N ILE A 26 2.27 -3.82 5.65
CA ILE A 26 2.74 -3.94 7.03
C ILE A 26 4.18 -4.47 7.08
N LYS A 27 4.46 -5.49 6.30
CA LYS A 27 5.80 -6.09 6.24
C LYS A 27 6.83 -5.11 5.69
N ASP A 28 6.44 -4.26 4.77
CA ASP A 28 7.32 -3.25 4.17
C ASP A 28 7.44 -1.98 5.02
N GLY A 29 6.90 -1.99 6.22
CA GLY A 29 7.09 -0.92 7.20
C GLY A 29 6.03 0.16 7.22
N TYR A 30 4.87 -0.06 6.58
CA TYR A 30 3.77 0.89 6.63
C TYR A 30 2.94 0.69 7.89
N THR A 31 2.39 1.79 8.41
CA THR A 31 1.50 1.80 9.56
C THR A 31 0.09 2.14 9.10
N MET A 32 -0.88 1.41 9.63
CA MET A 32 -2.28 1.69 9.33
C MET A 32 -2.72 2.96 10.07
N GLU A 33 -3.10 3.98 9.32
CA GLU A 33 -3.63 5.22 9.86
C GLU A 33 -5.15 5.14 10.01
N GLN A 34 -5.80 4.60 8.99
CA GLN A 34 -7.21 4.32 8.96
C GLN A 34 -7.44 3.09 8.10
N TYR A 35 -8.65 2.59 8.08
CA TYR A 35 -8.99 1.47 7.21
C TYR A 35 -8.68 1.85 5.75
N SER A 36 -7.85 1.06 5.09
CA SER A 36 -7.40 1.30 3.72
C SER A 36 -6.54 2.55 3.53
N VAL A 37 -5.98 3.10 4.61
CA VAL A 37 -5.03 4.21 4.55
C VAL A 37 -3.80 3.83 5.38
N TYR A 38 -2.67 3.73 4.70
CA TYR A 38 -1.41 3.35 5.33
C TYR A 38 -0.36 4.42 5.07
N SER A 39 0.56 4.57 6.00
CA SER A 39 1.62 5.56 5.87
C SER A 39 2.98 4.98 6.22
N ARG A 40 4.01 5.55 5.64
CA ARG A 40 5.40 5.26 5.96
C ARG A 40 6.21 6.54 5.92
N VAL A 41 7.01 6.77 6.95
CA VAL A 41 8.00 7.84 6.93
C VAL A 41 9.22 7.34 6.16
N LEU A 42 9.66 8.12 5.18
CA LEU A 42 10.88 7.81 4.43
C LEU A 42 12.09 8.26 5.24
N LEU A 43 13.05 7.37 5.41
CA LEU A 43 14.32 7.70 6.02
C LEU A 43 15.18 8.52 5.04
N SER A 44 16.14 9.26 5.57
CA SER A 44 16.89 10.24 4.80
C SER A 44 17.58 9.71 3.55
N ARG A 45 17.84 8.40 3.47
CA ARG A 45 18.49 7.77 2.31
C ARG A 45 17.56 6.88 1.51
N GLU A 46 16.32 6.79 1.90
CA GLU A 46 15.35 5.97 1.18
C GLU A 46 14.76 6.75 0.02
N SER A 47 14.58 6.07 -1.10
CA SER A 47 13.96 6.63 -2.29
C SER A 47 12.47 6.32 -2.29
N ALA A 48 11.64 7.35 -2.48
CA ALA A 48 10.21 7.16 -2.70
C ALA A 48 9.97 6.30 -3.94
N GLU A 49 10.80 6.46 -4.96
CA GLU A 49 10.71 5.67 -6.19
C GLU A 49 10.89 4.18 -5.92
N THR A 50 11.85 3.81 -5.08
CA THR A 50 12.08 2.41 -4.70
C THR A 50 10.85 1.81 -4.04
N HIS A 51 10.23 2.54 -3.11
CA HIS A 51 9.01 2.07 -2.45
C HIS A 51 7.83 2.01 -3.40
N MET A 52 7.72 2.95 -4.34
CA MET A 52 6.69 2.90 -5.37
C MET A 52 6.84 1.68 -6.27
N LEU A 53 8.06 1.31 -6.62
CA LEU A 53 8.32 0.11 -7.42
C LEU A 53 7.92 -1.16 -6.67
N ARG A 54 8.17 -1.21 -5.37
CA ARG A 54 7.74 -2.35 -4.54
C ARG A 54 6.22 -2.46 -4.49
N ILE A 55 5.52 -1.34 -4.34
CA ILE A 55 4.06 -1.32 -4.35
C ILE A 55 3.55 -1.81 -5.70
N LYS A 56 4.12 -1.33 -6.80
CA LYS A 56 3.75 -1.77 -8.15
C LYS A 56 3.91 -3.29 -8.31
N ALA A 57 4.98 -3.85 -7.78
CA ALA A 57 5.25 -5.28 -7.89
C ALA A 57 4.26 -6.13 -7.07
N ASN A 58 3.53 -5.52 -6.15
CA ASN A 58 2.62 -6.21 -5.23
C ASN A 58 1.18 -5.74 -5.36
N LEU A 59 0.84 -5.05 -6.45
CA LEU A 59 -0.52 -4.55 -6.65
C LEU A 59 -1.52 -5.70 -6.74
N PRO A 60 -2.72 -5.53 -6.14
CA PRO A 60 -3.79 -6.51 -6.32
C PRO A 60 -4.31 -6.49 -7.76
N ALA A 61 -4.97 -7.58 -8.15
CA ALA A 61 -5.46 -7.75 -9.53
C ALA A 61 -6.59 -6.78 -9.87
N ALA A 62 -7.35 -6.30 -8.89
CA ALA A 62 -8.50 -5.43 -9.12
C ALA A 62 -8.52 -4.32 -8.07
N GLY A 63 -9.20 -3.22 -8.40
CA GLY A 63 -9.33 -2.08 -7.52
C GLY A 63 -8.37 -0.96 -7.87
N ALA A 64 -8.29 0.04 -7.00
CA ALA A 64 -7.47 1.22 -7.19
C ALA A 64 -6.54 1.44 -6.01
N VAL A 65 -5.29 1.78 -6.29
CA VAL A 65 -4.30 2.13 -5.26
C VAL A 65 -3.72 3.49 -5.63
N THR A 66 -3.79 4.42 -4.68
CA THR A 66 -3.24 5.77 -4.84
C THR A 66 -2.08 5.94 -3.88
N VAL A 67 -0.96 6.44 -4.39
CA VAL A 67 0.22 6.72 -3.58
C VAL A 67 0.51 8.20 -3.62
N LEU A 68 0.62 8.79 -2.45
CA LEU A 68 1.00 10.20 -2.30
C LEU A 68 2.35 10.29 -1.61
N VAL A 69 3.26 11.03 -2.21
CA VAL A 69 4.55 11.32 -1.63
C VAL A 69 4.49 12.74 -1.07
N LEU A 70 4.59 12.84 0.26
CA LEU A 70 4.54 14.12 0.95
C LEU A 70 5.95 14.51 1.37
N THR A 71 6.34 15.73 1.05
CA THR A 71 7.61 16.31 1.45
C THR A 71 7.36 17.51 2.35
N GLU A 72 8.27 17.73 3.30
CA GLU A 72 8.21 18.91 4.15
C GLU A 72 8.75 20.14 3.43
#